data_5cc8c991110985ae22e8fbf2f50d329e
#
_entry.id   5cc8c991110985ae22e8fbf2f50d329e
#
_cell.length_a   1.000
_cell.length_b   1.000
_cell.length_c   1.000
_cell.angle_alpha   90.00
_cell.angle_beta   90.00
_cell.angle_gamma   90.00
#
_symmetry.space_group_name_H-M   'P 1'
#
loop_
_entity.id
_entity.type
_entity.pdbx_description
1 polymer ?
#
loop_
_entity_poly.entity_id
_entity_poly.type
_entity_poly.pdbx_seq_one_letter_code
_entity_poly.pdbx_strand_id
1 'polypeptide(L)'
;MEEERYIDGNPLDEGEVQAELSLRPQTLQQYIGQQKVKEELAIYIQAARSRSEALDHVLLYGPPGLGKTTLAMVIANELEVGIKTTSGPAIERPGDLVALLNDLQAGDVLFIDEIHRLPRVVEEMLYSAMEDFFVDIVVGQGPTAHPVHFPLPPFTLIGATTRAGALSAPLRDRFGIVEHMEYYDEASLAEIVKRSANVAETKPKQRHHHPDNRRHRQQNRNHGLKQRHRSLKTT
;
A
#
# COMPACT_ATOMS: atom_id res chain seq x y z
N MET A 1 -23.90 31.23 9.63
CA MET A 1 -22.62 30.59 10.02
C MET A 1 -22.65 29.24 9.36
N GLU A 2 -21.99 29.12 8.22
CA GLU A 2 -21.85 27.85 7.50
C GLU A 2 -20.69 27.07 8.15
N GLU A 3 -20.99 25.90 8.70
CA GLU A 3 -19.97 24.95 9.14
C GLU A 3 -19.26 24.38 7.90
N GLU A 4 -18.03 24.81 7.69
CA GLU A 4 -17.16 24.18 6.70
C GLU A 4 -16.94 22.70 7.08
N ARG A 5 -17.43 21.79 6.23
CA ARG A 5 -17.19 20.37 6.37
C ARG A 5 -15.73 20.09 5.99
N TYR A 6 -14.92 19.71 6.98
CA TYR A 6 -13.50 19.35 6.84
C TYR A 6 -13.24 17.95 6.24
N ILE A 7 -14.24 17.29 5.70
CA ILE A 7 -14.08 15.98 5.05
C ILE A 7 -14.57 16.14 3.61
N ASP A 8 -13.66 16.48 2.71
CA ASP A 8 -13.88 16.45 1.27
C ASP A 8 -13.52 15.06 0.75
N GLY A 9 -14.49 14.39 0.08
CA GLY A 9 -14.34 13.04 -0.47
C GLY A 9 -13.61 12.99 -1.82
N ASN A 10 -12.85 14.02 -2.16
CA ASN A 10 -12.03 14.01 -3.37
C ASN A 10 -10.83 13.08 -3.23
N PRO A 11 -10.37 12.43 -4.31
CA PRO A 11 -9.13 11.67 -4.27
C PRO A 11 -7.98 12.57 -3.82
N LEU A 12 -7.17 12.05 -2.86
CA LEU A 12 -6.01 12.74 -2.30
C LEU A 12 -5.12 13.24 -3.45
N ASP A 13 -4.72 14.51 -3.39
CA ASP A 13 -3.69 15.06 -4.28
C ASP A 13 -2.36 14.33 -4.05
N GLU A 14 -1.51 14.21 -5.08
CA GLU A 14 -0.19 13.56 -4.98
C GLU A 14 0.64 14.11 -3.80
N GLY A 15 0.48 15.39 -3.48
CA GLY A 15 1.08 16.04 -2.33
C GLY A 15 0.55 15.54 -0.98
N GLU A 16 -0.72 15.20 -0.90
CA GLU A 16 -1.36 14.66 0.32
C GLU A 16 -0.96 13.20 0.54
N VAL A 17 -0.87 12.39 -0.53
CA VAL A 17 -0.39 11.01 -0.47
C VAL A 17 1.08 10.98 0.01
N GLN A 18 1.94 11.83 -0.52
CA GLN A 18 3.32 11.95 -0.05
C GLN A 18 3.41 12.48 1.38
N ALA A 19 2.50 13.37 1.76
CA ALA A 19 2.40 13.85 3.13
C ALA A 19 2.03 12.72 4.09
N GLU A 20 1.04 11.92 3.75
CA GLU A 20 0.62 10.76 4.55
C GLU A 20 1.73 9.71 4.68
N LEU A 21 2.40 9.38 3.58
CA LEU A 21 3.54 8.45 3.59
C LEU A 21 4.68 8.92 4.51
N SER A 22 4.93 10.24 4.57
CA SER A 22 5.97 10.80 5.45
C SER A 22 5.59 10.81 6.94
N LEU A 23 4.30 10.66 7.27
CA LEU A 23 3.83 10.52 8.64
C LEU A 23 4.03 9.09 9.18
N ARG A 24 4.13 8.10 8.30
CA ARG A 24 4.28 6.69 8.68
C ARG A 24 5.68 6.39 9.21
N PRO A 25 5.80 5.54 10.23
CA PRO A 25 7.11 5.06 10.71
C PRO A 25 7.83 4.31 9.58
N GLN A 26 9.13 4.53 9.47
CA GLN A 26 9.99 3.87 8.49
C GLN A 26 10.76 2.69 9.08
N THR A 27 10.92 2.63 10.40
CA THR A 27 11.66 1.59 11.12
C THR A 27 10.85 1.02 12.28
N LEU A 28 11.22 -0.19 12.75
CA LEU A 28 10.63 -0.81 13.94
C LEU A 28 10.80 0.07 15.18
N GLN A 29 11.90 0.80 15.30
CA GLN A 29 12.12 1.73 16.42
C GLN A 29 11.13 2.89 16.41
N GLN A 30 10.77 3.38 15.23
CA GLN A 30 9.79 4.45 15.07
C GLN A 30 8.35 3.95 15.19
N TYR A 31 8.10 2.66 15.08
CA TYR A 31 6.76 2.08 15.20
C TYR A 31 6.37 2.04 16.67
N ILE A 32 5.35 2.81 17.06
CA ILE A 32 4.88 2.96 18.44
C ILE A 32 3.96 1.79 18.80
N GLY A 33 4.04 1.28 20.01
CA GLY A 33 3.25 0.16 20.51
C GLY A 33 3.68 -1.20 19.96
N GLN A 34 2.86 -2.23 20.13
CA GLN A 34 3.07 -3.61 19.64
C GLN A 34 4.45 -4.17 20.04
N GLN A 35 4.89 -3.94 21.27
CA GLN A 35 6.28 -4.17 21.69
C GLN A 35 6.73 -5.62 21.45
N LYS A 36 5.88 -6.60 21.82
CA LYS A 36 6.16 -8.02 21.62
C LYS A 36 6.36 -8.36 20.14
N VAL A 37 5.43 -7.92 19.29
CA VAL A 37 5.48 -8.14 17.83
C VAL A 37 6.76 -7.55 17.23
N LYS A 38 7.15 -6.33 17.67
CA LYS A 38 8.40 -5.69 17.20
C LYS A 38 9.65 -6.47 17.58
N GLU A 39 9.72 -6.96 18.82
CA GLU A 39 10.85 -7.74 19.32
C GLU A 39 11.01 -9.04 18.54
N GLU A 40 9.91 -9.78 18.31
CA GLU A 40 9.90 -11.01 17.54
C GLU A 40 10.28 -10.75 16.07
N LEU A 41 9.67 -9.76 15.43
CA LEU A 41 10.00 -9.38 14.04
C LEU A 41 11.46 -8.93 13.89
N ALA A 42 12.01 -8.19 14.84
CA ALA A 42 13.41 -7.76 14.79
C ALA A 42 14.37 -8.96 14.75
N ILE A 43 14.08 -10.03 15.48
CA ILE A 43 14.87 -11.28 15.46
C ILE A 43 14.78 -11.96 14.10
N TYR A 44 13.56 -12.12 13.56
CA TYR A 44 13.35 -12.77 12.26
C TYR A 44 13.99 -11.99 11.11
N ILE A 45 13.82 -10.66 11.09
CA ILE A 45 14.43 -9.78 10.09
C ILE A 45 15.96 -9.85 10.15
N GLN A 46 16.55 -9.79 11.35
CA GLN A 46 18.00 -9.90 11.53
C GLN A 46 18.51 -11.26 11.06
N ALA A 47 17.78 -12.35 11.33
CA ALA A 47 18.14 -13.68 10.90
C ALA A 47 18.09 -13.82 9.36
N ALA A 48 17.05 -13.33 8.71
CA ALA A 48 16.91 -13.32 7.25
C ALA A 48 18.04 -12.52 6.58
N ARG A 49 18.31 -11.30 7.07
CA ARG A 49 19.41 -10.45 6.57
C ARG A 49 20.78 -11.12 6.72
N SER A 50 21.04 -11.77 7.85
CA SER A 50 22.34 -12.43 8.11
C SER A 50 22.60 -13.60 7.15
N ARG A 51 21.54 -14.25 6.66
CA ARG A 51 21.62 -15.36 5.69
C ARG A 51 21.49 -14.91 4.24
N SER A 52 21.15 -13.62 4.01
CA SER A 52 20.80 -13.08 2.68
C SER A 52 19.67 -13.86 2.01
N GLU A 53 18.66 -14.22 2.79
CA GLU A 53 17.46 -14.95 2.37
C GLU A 53 16.23 -14.07 2.51
N ALA A 54 15.16 -14.39 1.75
CA ALA A 54 13.86 -13.80 1.98
C ALA A 54 13.36 -14.12 3.39
N LEU A 55 12.61 -13.21 4.01
CA LEU A 55 11.96 -13.46 5.28
C LEU A 55 10.86 -14.51 5.09
N ASP A 56 10.65 -15.37 6.07
CA ASP A 56 9.50 -16.28 6.11
C ASP A 56 8.19 -15.49 5.95
N HIS A 57 7.17 -16.13 5.39
CA HIS A 57 5.87 -15.48 5.19
C HIS A 57 5.24 -15.08 6.52
N VAL A 58 4.67 -13.87 6.58
CA VAL A 58 4.14 -13.25 7.81
C VAL A 58 2.63 -13.09 7.73
N LEU A 59 1.91 -13.53 8.75
CA LEU A 59 0.49 -13.25 8.94
C LEU A 59 0.29 -12.24 10.06
N LEU A 60 -0.25 -11.07 9.74
CA LEU A 60 -0.62 -10.04 10.70
C LEU A 60 -2.14 -10.09 10.93
N TYR A 61 -2.60 -10.43 12.14
CA TYR A 61 -4.02 -10.49 12.40
C TYR A 61 -4.41 -9.68 13.64
N GLY A 62 -5.64 -9.20 13.68
CA GLY A 62 -6.17 -8.39 14.78
C GLY A 62 -7.18 -7.36 14.30
N PRO A 63 -7.79 -6.59 15.21
CA PRO A 63 -8.78 -5.57 14.91
C PRO A 63 -8.36 -4.58 13.82
N PRO A 64 -9.30 -3.92 13.14
CA PRO A 64 -8.97 -2.89 12.16
C PRO A 64 -8.31 -1.67 12.83
N GLY A 65 -7.56 -0.87 12.05
CA GLY A 65 -6.96 0.37 12.54
C GLY A 65 -5.68 0.23 13.38
N LEU A 66 -5.14 -0.99 13.54
CA LEU A 66 -3.95 -1.25 14.38
C LEU A 66 -2.62 -1.09 13.63
N GLY A 67 -2.63 -0.63 12.38
CA GLY A 67 -1.41 -0.35 11.63
C GLY A 67 -0.78 -1.55 10.91
N LYS A 68 -1.54 -2.63 10.61
CA LYS A 68 -1.02 -3.81 9.88
C LYS A 68 -0.31 -3.44 8.57
N THR A 69 -0.92 -2.60 7.76
CA THR A 69 -0.33 -2.09 6.52
C THR A 69 0.96 -1.28 6.77
N THR A 70 0.96 -0.45 7.81
CA THR A 70 2.15 0.32 8.21
C THR A 70 3.27 -0.61 8.66
N LEU A 71 2.96 -1.64 9.43
CA LEU A 71 3.96 -2.62 9.89
C LEU A 71 4.55 -3.41 8.72
N ALA A 72 3.74 -3.79 7.72
CA ALA A 72 4.24 -4.44 6.50
C ALA A 72 5.24 -3.55 5.73
N MET A 73 4.97 -2.24 5.63
CA MET A 73 5.91 -1.29 5.03
C MET A 73 7.20 -1.17 5.85
N VAL A 74 7.10 -1.14 7.17
CA VAL A 74 8.27 -1.11 8.06
C VAL A 74 9.11 -2.37 7.89
N ILE A 75 8.51 -3.56 7.79
CA ILE A 75 9.23 -4.82 7.54
C ILE A 75 10.00 -4.75 6.22
N ALA A 76 9.38 -4.29 5.12
CA ALA A 76 10.05 -4.16 3.83
C ALA A 76 11.22 -3.16 3.89
N ASN A 77 11.04 -2.03 4.59
CA ASN A 77 12.10 -1.05 4.78
C ASN A 77 13.27 -1.61 5.60
N GLU A 78 12.99 -2.35 6.68
CA GLU A 78 14.03 -3.00 7.49
C GLU A 78 14.78 -4.09 6.71
N LEU A 79 14.12 -4.76 5.78
CA LEU A 79 14.74 -5.72 4.85
C LEU A 79 15.48 -5.05 3.69
N GLU A 80 15.27 -3.74 3.47
CA GLU A 80 15.81 -2.96 2.35
C GLU A 80 15.37 -3.48 0.97
N VAL A 81 14.11 -3.91 0.85
CA VAL A 81 13.51 -4.49 -0.36
C VAL A 81 12.27 -3.73 -0.82
N GLY A 82 11.83 -4.00 -2.04
CA GLY A 82 10.59 -3.47 -2.58
C GLY A 82 9.35 -4.06 -1.90
N ILE A 83 8.26 -3.29 -1.89
CA ILE A 83 6.95 -3.77 -1.44
C ILE A 83 5.89 -3.50 -2.49
N LYS A 84 5.11 -4.54 -2.83
CA LYS A 84 3.87 -4.41 -3.59
C LYS A 84 2.68 -4.61 -2.67
N THR A 85 1.73 -3.71 -2.74
CA THR A 85 0.56 -3.72 -1.87
C THR A 85 -0.72 -3.92 -2.67
N THR A 86 -1.56 -4.83 -2.18
CA THR A 86 -2.88 -5.11 -2.75
C THR A 86 -3.85 -5.52 -1.65
N SER A 87 -5.07 -5.86 -2.01
CA SER A 87 -6.07 -6.41 -1.08
C SER A 87 -6.71 -7.68 -1.64
N GLY A 88 -7.19 -8.56 -0.77
CA GLY A 88 -7.89 -9.77 -1.17
C GLY A 88 -9.01 -9.52 -2.18
N PRO A 89 -9.91 -8.55 -1.93
CA PRO A 89 -10.97 -8.19 -2.89
C PRO A 89 -10.50 -7.67 -4.25
N ALA A 90 -9.28 -7.14 -4.35
CA ALA A 90 -8.72 -6.64 -5.61
C ALA A 90 -8.15 -7.75 -6.51
N ILE A 91 -7.97 -8.96 -5.97
CA ILE A 91 -7.49 -10.14 -6.70
C ILE A 91 -8.70 -11.04 -6.98
N GLU A 92 -9.33 -10.86 -8.12
CA GLU A 92 -10.54 -11.61 -8.48
C GLU A 92 -10.23 -12.92 -9.18
N ARG A 93 -9.12 -12.98 -9.91
CA ARG A 93 -8.76 -14.10 -10.81
C ARG A 93 -7.31 -14.52 -10.62
N PRO A 94 -6.97 -15.78 -10.93
CA PRO A 94 -5.58 -16.24 -10.92
C PRO A 94 -4.61 -15.36 -11.69
N GLY A 95 -5.03 -14.81 -12.84
CA GLY A 95 -4.22 -13.90 -13.65
C GLY A 95 -3.82 -12.60 -12.96
N ASP A 96 -4.67 -12.08 -12.07
CA ASP A 96 -4.36 -10.86 -11.29
C ASP A 96 -3.23 -11.15 -10.30
N LEU A 97 -3.25 -12.32 -9.65
CA LEU A 97 -2.18 -12.77 -8.77
C LEU A 97 -0.87 -12.99 -9.54
N VAL A 98 -0.93 -13.67 -10.69
CA VAL A 98 0.24 -13.92 -11.54
C VAL A 98 0.91 -12.63 -11.96
N ALA A 99 0.13 -11.60 -12.35
CA ALA A 99 0.67 -10.30 -12.72
C ALA A 99 1.43 -9.65 -11.56
N LEU A 100 0.90 -9.72 -10.33
CA LEU A 100 1.56 -9.20 -9.15
C LEU A 100 2.86 -9.95 -8.83
N LEU A 101 2.83 -11.29 -8.90
CA LEU A 101 3.98 -12.14 -8.60
C LEU A 101 5.10 -12.01 -9.65
N ASN A 102 4.74 -11.86 -10.93
CA ASN A 102 5.70 -11.66 -12.02
C ASN A 102 6.51 -10.37 -11.90
N ASP A 103 5.95 -9.39 -11.25
CA ASP A 103 6.56 -8.08 -11.05
C ASP A 103 7.50 -8.01 -9.83
N LEU A 104 7.60 -9.08 -9.04
CA LEU A 104 8.46 -9.14 -7.86
C LEU A 104 9.91 -9.44 -8.25
N GLN A 105 10.82 -8.88 -7.48
CA GLN A 105 12.23 -9.21 -7.50
C GLN A 105 12.59 -10.11 -6.30
N ALA A 106 13.75 -10.72 -6.34
CA ALA A 106 14.20 -11.58 -5.25
C ALA A 106 14.28 -10.79 -3.93
N GLY A 107 13.62 -11.28 -2.90
CA GLY A 107 13.53 -10.68 -1.58
C GLY A 107 12.38 -9.70 -1.40
N ASP A 108 11.69 -9.28 -2.47
CA ASP A 108 10.56 -8.35 -2.37
C ASP A 108 9.43 -8.85 -1.48
N VAL A 109 8.66 -7.90 -0.96
CA VAL A 109 7.48 -8.16 -0.15
C VAL A 109 6.21 -8.00 -1.00
N LEU A 110 5.34 -9.00 -0.99
CA LEU A 110 3.95 -8.89 -1.44
C LEU A 110 3.05 -8.74 -0.22
N PHE A 111 2.40 -7.59 -0.07
CA PHE A 111 1.43 -7.36 1.00
C PHE A 111 0.00 -7.50 0.48
N ILE A 112 -0.79 -8.38 1.10
CA ILE A 112 -2.22 -8.57 0.80
C ILE A 112 -3.06 -8.25 2.03
N ASP A 113 -3.76 -7.11 2.00
CA ASP A 113 -4.72 -6.78 3.05
C ASP A 113 -6.02 -7.56 2.87
N GLU A 114 -6.72 -7.85 3.98
CA GLU A 114 -7.96 -8.66 4.00
C GLU A 114 -7.78 -9.99 3.23
N ILE A 115 -6.64 -10.66 3.42
CA ILE A 115 -6.26 -11.88 2.69
C ILE A 115 -7.31 -13.01 2.79
N HIS A 116 -8.13 -13.02 3.86
CA HIS A 116 -9.24 -13.97 4.03
C HIS A 116 -10.38 -13.82 2.99
N ARG A 117 -10.34 -12.76 2.18
CA ARG A 117 -11.31 -12.48 1.12
C ARG A 117 -10.83 -12.91 -0.27
N LEU A 118 -9.70 -13.57 -0.37
CA LEU A 118 -9.24 -14.15 -1.64
C LEU A 118 -10.23 -15.21 -2.13
N PRO A 119 -10.52 -15.25 -3.45
CA PRO A 119 -11.22 -16.38 -4.05
C PRO A 119 -10.42 -17.67 -3.84
N ARG A 120 -11.12 -18.78 -3.62
CA ARG A 120 -10.49 -20.09 -3.33
C ARG A 120 -9.47 -20.50 -4.39
N VAL A 121 -9.77 -20.28 -5.67
CA VAL A 121 -8.87 -20.65 -6.76
C VAL A 121 -7.56 -19.83 -6.74
N VAL A 122 -7.61 -18.59 -6.28
CA VAL A 122 -6.43 -17.72 -6.09
C VAL A 122 -5.65 -18.17 -4.86
N GLU A 123 -6.36 -18.50 -3.78
CA GLU A 123 -5.74 -19.03 -2.56
C GLU A 123 -4.97 -20.34 -2.84
N GLU A 124 -5.56 -21.27 -3.61
CA GLU A 124 -4.90 -22.53 -3.99
C GLU A 124 -3.62 -22.29 -4.82
N MET A 125 -3.60 -21.28 -5.67
CA MET A 125 -2.40 -20.89 -6.43
C MET A 125 -1.30 -20.32 -5.51
N LEU A 126 -1.68 -19.59 -4.45
CA LEU A 126 -0.72 -19.08 -3.45
C LEU A 126 0.04 -20.20 -2.73
N TYR A 127 -0.56 -21.38 -2.56
CA TYR A 127 0.11 -22.46 -1.86
C TYR A 127 1.44 -22.83 -2.51
N SER A 128 1.45 -23.09 -3.82
CA SER A 128 2.68 -23.39 -4.57
C SER A 128 3.63 -22.20 -4.64
N ALA A 129 3.06 -20.98 -4.78
CA ALA A 129 3.86 -19.76 -4.80
C ALA A 129 4.62 -19.54 -3.49
N MET A 130 4.01 -19.87 -2.34
CA MET A 130 4.62 -19.70 -1.02
C MET A 130 5.63 -20.83 -0.68
N GLU A 131 5.34 -22.07 -1.04
CA GLU A 131 6.17 -23.21 -0.65
C GLU A 131 7.35 -23.40 -1.59
N ASP A 132 7.09 -23.37 -2.90
CA ASP A 132 8.03 -23.81 -3.93
C ASP A 132 8.46 -22.71 -4.90
N PHE A 133 7.97 -21.49 -4.70
CA PHE A 133 8.24 -20.32 -5.56
C PHE A 133 7.96 -20.59 -7.05
N PHE A 134 6.79 -21.16 -7.34
CA PHE A 134 6.27 -21.27 -8.69
C PHE A 134 4.74 -21.18 -8.73
N VAL A 135 4.21 -20.94 -9.91
CA VAL A 135 2.77 -21.06 -10.21
C VAL A 135 2.57 -21.83 -11.50
N ASP A 136 1.53 -22.68 -11.54
CA ASP A 136 1.12 -23.35 -12.76
C ASP A 136 0.09 -22.50 -13.50
N ILE A 137 0.39 -22.16 -14.75
CA ILE A 137 -0.48 -21.35 -15.61
C ILE A 137 -0.93 -22.24 -16.77
N VAL A 138 -2.23 -22.33 -16.99
CA VAL A 138 -2.78 -23.04 -18.16
C VAL A 138 -2.71 -22.12 -19.38
N VAL A 139 -1.90 -22.51 -20.36
CA VAL A 139 -1.73 -21.80 -21.64
C VAL A 139 -2.42 -22.58 -22.74
N GLY A 140 -3.14 -21.89 -23.63
CA GLY A 140 -3.90 -22.50 -24.73
C GLY A 140 -5.40 -22.64 -24.41
N GLN A 141 -6.15 -23.19 -25.35
CA GLN A 141 -7.60 -23.41 -25.22
C GLN A 141 -7.98 -24.81 -25.71
N GLY A 142 -9.00 -25.39 -25.09
CA GLY A 142 -9.55 -26.69 -25.47
C GLY A 142 -8.51 -27.82 -25.36
N PRO A 143 -8.43 -28.74 -26.34
CA PRO A 143 -7.53 -29.90 -26.29
C PRO A 143 -6.05 -29.56 -26.33
N THR A 144 -5.68 -28.33 -26.70
CA THR A 144 -4.28 -27.87 -26.74
C THR A 144 -3.86 -27.13 -25.48
N ALA A 145 -4.74 -27.00 -24.51
CA ALA A 145 -4.42 -26.39 -23.23
C ALA A 145 -3.42 -27.28 -22.47
N HIS A 146 -2.33 -26.68 -22.02
CA HIS A 146 -1.29 -27.37 -21.22
C HIS A 146 -0.82 -26.48 -20.08
N PRO A 147 -0.48 -27.06 -18.92
CA PRO A 147 0.10 -26.32 -17.82
C PRO A 147 1.54 -25.90 -18.15
N VAL A 148 1.87 -24.68 -17.83
CA VAL A 148 3.23 -24.13 -17.87
C VAL A 148 3.63 -23.77 -16.46
N HIS A 149 4.73 -24.36 -16.04
CA HIS A 149 5.35 -24.11 -14.74
C HIS A 149 6.12 -22.79 -14.80
N PHE A 150 5.62 -21.77 -14.09
CA PHE A 150 6.20 -20.43 -14.08
C PHE A 150 6.99 -20.21 -12.78
N PRO A 151 8.34 -20.17 -12.82
CA PRO A 151 9.16 -19.95 -11.63
C PRO A 151 9.04 -18.50 -11.15
N LEU A 152 9.07 -18.33 -9.84
CA LEU A 152 9.04 -17.04 -9.16
C LEU A 152 10.37 -16.79 -8.43
N PRO A 153 10.82 -15.55 -8.31
CA PRO A 153 11.89 -15.24 -7.38
C PRO A 153 11.44 -15.52 -5.94
N PRO A 154 12.35 -15.89 -5.02
CA PRO A 154 12.01 -15.96 -3.60
C PRO A 154 11.49 -14.60 -3.11
N PHE A 155 10.34 -14.61 -2.47
CA PHE A 155 9.67 -13.40 -1.96
C PHE A 155 9.06 -13.65 -0.59
N THR A 156 8.70 -12.59 0.11
CA THR A 156 7.97 -12.65 1.37
C THR A 156 6.52 -12.26 1.15
N LEU A 157 5.57 -13.14 1.46
CA LEU A 157 4.16 -12.78 1.55
C LEU A 157 3.86 -12.25 2.95
N ILE A 158 3.31 -11.05 3.05
CA ILE A 158 2.72 -10.53 4.28
C ILE A 158 1.21 -10.46 4.09
N GLY A 159 0.48 -11.36 4.74
CA GLY A 159 -0.98 -11.36 4.78
C GLY A 159 -1.49 -10.57 5.97
N ALA A 160 -2.49 -9.71 5.77
CA ALA A 160 -3.19 -9.05 6.86
C ALA A 160 -4.66 -9.46 6.90
N THR A 161 -5.21 -9.64 8.09
CA THR A 161 -6.61 -9.99 8.27
C THR A 161 -7.18 -9.47 9.58
N THR A 162 -8.44 -9.09 9.55
CA THR A 162 -9.22 -8.83 10.76
C THR A 162 -9.90 -10.11 11.31
N ARG A 163 -9.87 -11.20 10.54
CA ARG A 163 -10.59 -12.45 10.82
C ARG A 163 -9.68 -13.67 10.60
N ALA A 164 -8.75 -13.92 11.52
CA ALA A 164 -7.84 -15.06 11.41
C ALA A 164 -8.55 -16.41 11.26
N GLY A 165 -9.70 -16.58 11.91
CA GLY A 165 -10.52 -17.79 11.80
C GLY A 165 -11.24 -17.97 10.46
N ALA A 166 -11.25 -16.97 9.57
CA ALA A 166 -11.80 -17.06 8.24
C ALA A 166 -10.79 -17.52 7.17
N LEU A 167 -9.50 -17.61 7.54
CA LEU A 167 -8.46 -18.19 6.67
C LEU A 167 -8.62 -19.71 6.67
N SER A 168 -8.40 -20.31 5.50
CA SER A 168 -8.30 -21.77 5.41
C SER A 168 -7.08 -22.27 6.21
N ALA A 169 -7.19 -23.47 6.78
CA ALA A 169 -6.07 -24.07 7.48
C ALA A 169 -4.84 -24.23 6.57
N PRO A 170 -4.96 -24.71 5.30
CA PRO A 170 -3.82 -24.82 4.41
C PRO A 170 -3.08 -23.50 4.15
N LEU A 171 -3.80 -22.37 4.01
CA LEU A 171 -3.16 -21.07 3.84
C LEU A 171 -2.47 -20.61 5.12
N ARG A 172 -3.15 -20.74 6.25
CA ARG A 172 -2.62 -20.29 7.53
C ARG A 172 -1.34 -21.05 7.91
N ASP A 173 -1.29 -22.35 7.68
CA ASP A 173 -0.17 -23.22 8.06
C ASP A 173 1.10 -22.94 7.23
N ARG A 174 1.00 -22.17 6.14
CA ARG A 174 2.12 -21.71 5.31
C ARG A 174 2.79 -20.42 5.78
N PHE A 175 2.20 -19.73 6.75
CA PHE A 175 2.84 -18.59 7.39
C PHE A 175 3.75 -19.07 8.51
N GLY A 176 5.07 -18.87 8.32
CA GLY A 176 6.08 -19.23 9.32
C GLY A 176 6.07 -18.27 10.52
N ILE A 177 5.60 -17.03 10.31
CA ILE A 177 5.51 -15.98 11.34
C ILE A 177 4.06 -15.55 11.45
N VAL A 178 3.47 -15.63 12.66
CA VAL A 178 2.04 -15.31 12.89
C VAL A 178 1.94 -14.36 14.07
N GLU A 179 1.63 -13.09 13.79
CA GLU A 179 1.62 -12.02 14.79
C GLU A 179 0.22 -11.51 15.08
N HIS A 180 -0.15 -11.52 16.36
CA HIS A 180 -1.40 -10.94 16.84
C HIS A 180 -1.19 -9.49 17.24
N MET A 181 -1.88 -8.58 16.59
CA MET A 181 -1.87 -7.16 16.92
C MET A 181 -2.97 -6.85 17.94
N GLU A 182 -2.57 -6.29 19.06
CA GLU A 182 -3.45 -5.91 20.15
C GLU A 182 -3.82 -4.42 20.10
N TYR A 183 -4.89 -4.04 20.81
CA TYR A 183 -5.25 -2.64 20.93
C TYR A 183 -4.12 -1.83 21.60
N TYR A 184 -3.94 -0.62 21.12
CA TYR A 184 -3.01 0.33 21.73
C TYR A 184 -3.50 0.76 23.12
N ASP A 185 -2.59 0.90 24.04
CA ASP A 185 -2.85 1.59 25.29
C ASP A 185 -2.95 3.12 25.09
N GLU A 186 -3.47 3.81 26.09
CA GLU A 186 -3.65 5.27 26.03
C GLU A 186 -2.33 6.03 25.83
N ALA A 187 -1.25 5.56 26.44
CA ALA A 187 0.07 6.17 26.33
C ALA A 187 0.62 6.08 24.90
N SER A 188 0.54 4.90 24.28
CA SER A 188 0.91 4.68 22.89
C SER A 188 0.07 5.50 21.91
N LEU A 189 -1.25 5.60 22.13
CA LEU A 189 -2.12 6.45 21.31
C LEU A 189 -1.75 7.93 21.42
N ALA A 190 -1.48 8.42 22.64
CA ALA A 190 -1.04 9.79 22.84
C ALA A 190 0.29 10.09 22.13
N GLU A 191 1.22 9.13 22.13
CA GLU A 191 2.50 9.25 21.44
C GLU A 191 2.32 9.27 19.91
N ILE A 192 1.48 8.40 19.36
CA ILE A 192 1.14 8.37 17.91
C ILE A 192 0.58 9.74 17.48
N VAL A 193 -0.37 10.29 18.24
CA VAL A 193 -0.98 11.60 17.93
C VAL A 193 0.06 12.71 17.98
N LYS A 194 0.90 12.76 19.03
CA LYS A 194 1.98 13.76 19.15
C LYS A 194 2.97 13.69 18.00
N ARG A 195 3.38 12.50 17.62
CA ARG A 195 4.28 12.30 16.47
C ARG A 195 3.67 12.80 15.17
N SER A 196 2.42 12.44 14.90
CA SER A 196 1.71 12.86 13.69
C SER A 196 1.57 14.38 13.62
N ALA A 197 1.25 15.03 14.75
CA ALA A 197 1.16 16.49 14.86
C ALA A 197 2.51 17.17 14.58
N ASN A 198 3.60 16.69 15.18
CA ASN A 198 4.94 17.26 15.00
C ASN A 198 5.42 17.16 13.53
N VAL A 199 5.15 16.04 12.86
CA VAL A 199 5.52 15.88 11.43
C VAL A 199 4.68 16.79 10.54
N ALA A 200 3.41 17.01 10.86
CA ALA A 200 2.54 17.93 10.13
C ALA A 200 2.97 19.39 10.29
N GLU A 201 3.45 19.80 11.47
CA GLU A 201 3.93 21.16 11.74
C GLU A 201 5.28 21.48 11.10
N THR A 202 6.18 20.49 10.95
CA THR A 202 7.52 20.68 10.37
C THR A 202 7.50 20.85 8.85
N LYS A 203 6.40 20.59 8.17
CA LYS A 203 6.28 20.85 6.72
C LYS A 203 6.03 22.33 6.45
N PRO A 204 6.82 22.99 5.58
CA PRO A 204 6.52 24.34 5.16
C PRO A 204 5.13 24.36 4.51
N LYS A 205 4.22 25.21 5.04
CA LYS A 205 2.93 25.47 4.41
C LYS A 205 3.20 25.88 2.96
N GLN A 206 2.97 25.01 2.01
CA GLN A 206 2.95 25.40 0.60
C GLN A 206 1.87 26.47 0.47
N ARG A 207 2.32 27.73 0.32
CA ARG A 207 1.42 28.82 -0.03
C ARG A 207 0.84 28.45 -1.39
N HIS A 208 -0.45 28.14 -1.42
CA HIS A 208 -1.18 28.08 -2.67
C HIS A 208 -0.96 29.41 -3.38
N HIS A 209 -0.10 29.40 -4.37
CA HIS A 209 0.09 30.52 -5.27
C HIS A 209 -1.17 30.56 -6.15
N HIS A 210 -2.15 31.30 -5.68
CA HIS A 210 -3.32 31.60 -6.49
C HIS A 210 -2.82 32.40 -7.70
N PRO A 211 -2.89 31.87 -8.93
CA PRO A 211 -2.47 32.64 -10.09
C PRO A 211 -3.37 33.87 -10.16
N ASP A 212 -2.74 35.03 -9.99
CA ASP A 212 -3.39 36.35 -10.04
C ASP A 212 -4.09 36.53 -11.40
N ASN A 213 -5.39 36.35 -11.40
CA ASN A 213 -6.28 36.40 -12.56
C ASN A 213 -6.48 37.83 -13.11
N ARG A 214 -5.48 38.73 -12.84
CA ARG A 214 -5.50 40.11 -13.34
C ARG A 214 -5.02 40.24 -14.78
N ARG A 215 -4.34 39.22 -15.33
CA ARG A 215 -3.83 39.32 -16.73
C ARG A 215 -4.90 39.07 -17.80
N HIS A 216 -6.00 38.39 -17.49
CA HIS A 216 -7.07 38.17 -18.47
C HIS A 216 -8.03 39.35 -18.64
N ARG A 217 -8.04 40.35 -17.72
CA ARG A 217 -8.91 41.55 -17.90
C ARG A 217 -8.34 42.61 -18.83
N GLN A 218 -7.05 42.64 -19.10
CA GLN A 218 -6.44 43.61 -20.04
C GLN A 218 -6.50 43.20 -21.49
N GLN A 219 -6.49 41.90 -21.81
CA GLN A 219 -6.57 41.41 -23.20
C GLN A 219 -7.97 41.57 -23.80
N ASN A 220 -9.05 41.48 -23.02
CA ASN A 220 -10.41 41.68 -23.52
C ASN A 220 -10.79 43.14 -23.74
N ARG A 221 -10.07 44.10 -23.17
CA ARG A 221 -10.30 45.54 -23.47
C ARG A 221 -9.72 45.96 -24.82
N ASN A 222 -8.66 45.34 -25.28
CA ASN A 222 -8.02 45.67 -26.57
C ASN A 222 -8.70 45.00 -27.78
N HIS A 223 -9.49 43.96 -27.61
CA HIS A 223 -10.23 43.30 -28.70
C HIS A 223 -11.53 44.05 -29.04
N GLY A 224 -12.16 44.70 -28.04
CA GLY A 224 -13.41 45.49 -28.23
C GLY A 224 -13.19 46.81 -28.98
N LEU A 225 -11.98 47.37 -28.93
CA LEU A 225 -11.67 48.67 -29.59
C LEU A 225 -11.28 48.49 -31.10
N LYS A 226 -10.80 47.34 -31.48
CA LYS A 226 -10.48 47.08 -32.92
C LYS A 226 -11.68 46.72 -33.79
N GLN A 227 -12.78 46.26 -33.23
CA GLN A 227 -14.04 45.99 -34.01
C GLN A 227 -14.88 47.22 -34.27
N ARG A 228 -14.76 48.28 -33.45
CA ARG A 228 -15.54 49.55 -33.68
C ARG A 228 -14.95 50.44 -34.77
N HIS A 229 -13.69 50.25 -35.18
CA HIS A 229 -13.08 51.05 -36.28
C HIS A 229 -13.20 50.43 -37.69
N ARG A 230 -13.81 49.24 -37.81
CA ARG A 230 -14.03 48.61 -39.13
C ARG A 230 -15.42 48.85 -39.73
N SER A 231 -16.37 49.40 -38.94
CA SER A 231 -17.75 49.61 -39.39
C SER A 231 -18.01 51.04 -39.92
N LEU A 232 -16.98 51.90 -40.01
CA LEU A 232 -17.14 53.29 -40.44
C LEU A 232 -16.39 53.66 -41.73
N LYS A 233 -16.02 52.66 -42.52
CA LYS A 233 -15.37 52.87 -43.87
C LYS A 233 -15.99 52.07 -44.99
N THR A 234 -17.31 51.99 -45.05
CA THR A 234 -18.06 51.58 -46.25
C THR A 234 -19.39 52.26 -46.26
N THR A 235 -19.40 53.50 -46.72
CA THR A 235 -20.46 54.17 -47.46
C THR A 235 -19.81 55.24 -48.27
#